data_56dd31c9ec821ec0f1d408d157568568
#
_entry.id   56dd31c9ec821ec0f1d408d157568568
#
_cell.length_a   1.000
_cell.length_b   1.000
_cell.length_c   1.000
_cell.angle_alpha   90.00
_cell.angle_beta   90.00
_cell.angle_gamma   90.00
#
_symmetry.space_group_name_H-M   'P 1'
#
loop_
_entity.id
_entity.type
_entity.pdbx_description
1 polymer ?
#
loop_
_entity_poly.entity_id
_entity_poly.type
_entity_poly.pdbx_seq_one_letter_code
_entity_poly.pdbx_strand_id
1 'polypeptide(L)' 'MGMDFGENLAKQRKKAGLSQEELAERLHLTRQTISKWETGASLPDVEGLRALCRALDISIDEMMNGKTQ' A
#
# COMPACT_ATOMS: atom_id res chain seq x y z
N MET A 1 16.58 9.97 -5.17
CA MET A 1 16.15 9.32 -3.97
C MET A 1 14.73 8.81 -4.12
N GLY A 2 14.50 7.58 -3.72
CA GLY A 2 13.20 7.00 -3.84
C GLY A 2 12.33 7.32 -2.66
N MET A 3 11.05 7.08 -2.83
CA MET A 3 10.08 7.14 -1.79
C MET A 3 10.23 5.89 -0.93
N ASP A 4 10.02 6.00 0.39
CA ASP A 4 9.99 4.78 1.18
C ASP A 4 8.68 4.04 0.93
N PHE A 5 8.58 2.82 1.44
CA PHE A 5 7.42 1.97 1.18
C PHE A 5 6.12 2.63 1.64
N GLY A 6 6.12 3.17 2.85
CA GLY A 6 4.89 3.74 3.40
C GLY A 6 4.39 4.93 2.62
N GLU A 7 5.32 5.81 2.24
CA GLU A 7 4.95 6.97 1.43
C GLU A 7 4.41 6.54 0.08
N ASN A 8 5.05 5.56 -0.53
CA ASN A 8 4.60 5.08 -1.82
C ASN A 8 3.24 4.39 -1.72
N LEU A 9 3.02 3.63 -0.65
CA LEU A 9 1.73 3.00 -0.42
C LEU A 9 0.62 4.05 -0.35
N ALA A 10 0.84 5.10 0.43
CA ALA A 10 -0.13 6.17 0.55
C ALA A 10 -0.39 6.84 -0.81
N LYS A 11 0.66 7.05 -1.58
CA LYS A 11 0.55 7.64 -2.90
C LYS A 11 -0.30 6.76 -3.83
N GLN A 12 0.01 5.47 -3.87
CA GLN A 12 -0.73 4.56 -4.74
C GLN A 12 -2.18 4.43 -4.31
N ARG A 13 -2.42 4.41 -3.00
CA ARG A 13 -3.77 4.36 -2.48
C ARG A 13 -4.59 5.57 -2.92
N LYS A 14 -4.01 6.76 -2.76
CA LYS A 14 -4.70 8.01 -3.14
C LYS A 14 -4.92 8.07 -4.64
N LYS A 15 -3.95 7.59 -5.40
CA LYS A 15 -4.06 7.53 -6.83
C LYS A 15 -5.21 6.63 -7.27
N ALA A 16 -5.46 5.58 -6.51
CA ALA A 16 -6.58 4.67 -6.76
C ALA A 16 -7.91 5.23 -6.25
N GLY A 17 -7.90 6.37 -5.58
CA GLY A 17 -9.10 6.99 -5.07
C GLY A 17 -9.65 6.36 -3.81
N LEU A 18 -8.80 5.68 -3.03
CA LEU A 18 -9.25 4.95 -1.86
C LEU A 18 -8.81 5.62 -0.58
N SER A 19 -9.69 5.62 0.43
CA SER A 19 -9.31 5.98 1.78
C SER A 19 -8.58 4.81 2.43
N GLN A 20 -7.93 5.07 3.57
CA GLN A 20 -7.30 3.98 4.33
C GLN A 20 -8.33 2.92 4.70
N GLU A 21 -9.50 3.36 5.10
CA GLU A 21 -10.57 2.46 5.49
C GLU A 21 -11.05 1.60 4.34
N GLU A 22 -11.19 2.22 3.17
CA GLU A 22 -11.63 1.49 1.98
C GLU A 22 -10.60 0.45 1.56
N LEU A 23 -9.32 0.81 1.60
CA LEU A 23 -8.28 -0.16 1.26
C LEU A 23 -8.26 -1.31 2.27
N ALA A 24 -8.39 -0.98 3.56
CA ALA A 24 -8.43 -2.00 4.61
C ALA A 24 -9.57 -2.98 4.36
N GLU A 25 -10.74 -2.47 3.99
CA GLU A 25 -11.89 -3.32 3.69
C GLU A 25 -11.59 -4.30 2.57
N ARG A 26 -10.95 -3.83 1.54
CA ARG A 26 -10.62 -4.68 0.39
C ARG A 26 -9.67 -5.80 0.77
N LEU A 27 -8.84 -5.56 1.78
CA LEU A 27 -7.85 -6.53 2.24
C LEU A 27 -8.33 -7.34 3.43
N HIS A 28 -9.55 -7.07 3.92
CA HIS A 28 -10.10 -7.70 5.12
C HIS A 28 -9.22 -7.41 6.34
N LEU A 29 -8.70 -6.18 6.40
CA LEU A 29 -7.84 -5.72 7.50
C LEU A 29 -8.48 -4.50 8.15
N THR A 30 -7.85 -4.01 9.21
CA THR A 30 -8.30 -2.79 9.87
C THR A 30 -7.58 -1.58 9.30
N ARG A 31 -8.23 -0.42 9.45
CA ARG A 31 -7.60 0.83 9.03
C ARG A 31 -6.28 1.06 9.76
N GLN A 32 -6.19 0.62 11.01
CA GLN A 32 -4.97 0.77 11.79
C GLN A 32 -3.80 0.05 11.14
N THR A 33 -4.04 -1.12 10.57
CA THR A 33 -2.99 -1.86 9.89
C THR A 33 -2.46 -1.07 8.70
N ILE A 34 -3.37 -0.51 7.89
CA ILE A 34 -2.97 0.30 6.73
C ILE A 34 -2.18 1.52 7.21
N SER A 35 -2.65 2.18 8.26
CA SER A 35 -1.98 3.34 8.80
C SER A 35 -0.55 3.02 9.26
N LYS A 36 -0.37 1.89 9.93
CA LYS A 36 0.96 1.47 10.39
C LYS A 36 1.89 1.21 9.21
N TRP A 37 1.37 0.61 8.16
CA TRP A 37 2.18 0.37 6.96
C TRP A 37 2.59 1.69 6.30
N GLU A 38 1.68 2.67 6.28
CA GLU A 38 1.97 3.96 5.63
C GLU A 38 2.92 4.82 6.43
N THR A 39 2.91 4.70 7.76
CA THR A 39 3.81 5.46 8.60
C THR A 39 5.15 4.79 8.84
N GLY A 40 5.27 3.52 8.43
CA GLY A 40 6.49 2.75 8.66
C GLY A 40 6.56 2.08 10.01
N ALA A 41 5.48 2.14 10.79
CA ALA A 41 5.44 1.47 12.09
C ALA A 41 5.51 -0.04 11.95
N SER A 42 5.02 -0.58 10.84
CA SER A 42 5.18 -1.99 10.54
C SER A 42 5.18 -2.15 9.03
N LEU A 43 5.59 -3.34 8.56
CA LEU A 43 5.63 -3.65 7.15
C LEU A 43 4.77 -4.87 6.88
N PRO A 44 4.14 -4.94 5.70
CA PRO A 44 3.37 -6.13 5.36
C PRO A 44 4.30 -7.30 5.08
N ASP A 45 3.79 -8.51 5.33
CA ASP A 45 4.50 -9.71 4.91
C ASP A 45 4.25 -9.92 3.41
N VAL A 46 4.76 -11.03 2.87
CA VAL A 46 4.64 -11.30 1.44
C VAL A 46 3.19 -11.36 1.01
N GLU A 47 2.33 -11.97 1.81
CA GLU A 47 0.92 -12.08 1.49
C GLU A 47 0.24 -10.73 1.50
N GLY A 48 0.56 -9.90 2.50
CA GLY A 48 0.03 -8.55 2.58
C GLY A 48 0.46 -7.71 1.40
N LEU A 49 1.73 -7.85 1.02
CA LEU A 49 2.26 -7.11 -0.12
C LEU A 49 1.55 -7.50 -1.42
N ARG A 50 1.34 -8.80 -1.62
CA ARG A 50 0.62 -9.27 -2.81
C ARG A 50 -0.81 -8.77 -2.84
N ALA A 51 -1.46 -8.80 -1.68
CA ALA A 51 -2.84 -8.32 -1.57
C ALA A 51 -2.93 -6.84 -1.90
N LEU A 52 -1.96 -6.05 -1.42
CA LEU A 52 -1.90 -4.63 -1.73
C LEU A 52 -1.78 -4.39 -3.23
N CYS A 53 -0.86 -5.10 -3.87
CA CYS A 53 -0.64 -4.92 -5.30
C CYS A 53 -1.89 -5.28 -6.09
N ARG A 54 -2.58 -6.32 -5.68
CA ARG A 54 -3.82 -6.73 -6.33
C ARG A 54 -4.93 -5.69 -6.14
N ALA A 55 -5.07 -5.22 -4.90
CA ALA A 55 -6.12 -4.26 -4.58
C ALA A 55 -5.90 -2.93 -5.30
N LEU A 56 -4.65 -2.55 -5.49
CA LEU A 56 -4.31 -1.26 -6.11
C LEU A 56 -4.02 -1.40 -7.59
N ASP A 57 -4.04 -2.64 -8.10
CA ASP A 57 -3.80 -2.92 -9.52
C ASP A 57 -2.46 -2.37 -9.99
N ILE A 58 -1.42 -2.64 -9.21
CA ILE A 58 -0.06 -2.23 -9.55
C ILE A 58 0.86 -3.44 -9.42
N SER A 59 2.03 -3.35 -10.02
CA SER A 59 3.03 -4.40 -9.91
C SER A 59 3.76 -4.28 -8.58
N ILE A 60 4.42 -5.37 -8.20
CA ILE A 60 5.28 -5.36 -7.01
C ILE A 60 6.39 -4.32 -7.16
N ASP A 61 6.92 -4.22 -8.39
CA ASP A 61 7.98 -3.26 -8.66
C ASP A 61 7.51 -1.83 -8.42
N GLU A 62 6.31 -1.50 -8.88
CA GLU A 62 5.74 -0.17 -8.64
C GLU A 62 5.53 0.08 -7.16
N MET A 63 5.08 -0.95 -6.42
CA MET A 63 4.84 -0.81 -5.00
C MET A 63 6.14 -0.60 -4.24
N MET A 64 7.18 -1.33 -4.59
CA MET A 64 8.44 -1.29 -3.86
C MET A 64 9.30 -0.09 -4.23
N ASN A 65 9.29 0.30 -5.48
CA ASN A 65 10.20 1.34 -5.99
C ASN A 65 9.56 2.68 -6.22
N GLY A 66 8.25 2.74 -6.20
CA GLY A 66 7.54 4.00 -6.45
C GLY A 66 7.65 4.48 -7.89
N LYS A 67 8.04 3.60 -8.79
CA LYS A 67 8.18 3.96 -10.19
C LYS A 67 6.96 3.55 -10.98
N THR A 68 6.49 4.43 -11.83
CA THR A 68 5.43 4.11 -12.78
C THR A 68 6.01 4.20 -14.17
N GLN A 69 5.74 3.20 -14.95
CA GLN A 69 6.22 3.19 -16.33
C GLN A 69 5.27 3.94 -17.23
#